data_1c879151637d1630d3946a30cc8cb6eb
#
_entry.id   1c879151637d1630d3946a30cc8cb6eb
#
_cell.length_a   1.000
_cell.length_b   1.000
_cell.length_c   1.000
_cell.angle_alpha   90.00
_cell.angle_beta   90.00
_cell.angle_gamma   90.00
#
_symmetry.space_group_name_H-M   'P 1'
#
loop_
_entity.id
_entity.type
_entity.pdbx_description
1 polymer ?
#
loop_
_entity_poly.entity_id
_entity_poly.type
_entity_poly.pdbx_seq_one_letter_code
_entity_poly.pdbx_strand_id
1 'polypeptide(L)'
;MSCTPAPIDATQTPEWAALAAHQKEMADGFTLKEEFAKDAQRVEKFSFDMDDLHFDLSKNLIDQKTVDLLCDLARAVKLEERRDAMYAGEHINTTEDRAVLHTALRRPASDKGKFVVDGQDTVADVHEVLDRMYAFANKVRSGEWKGVSGKRIEHVVSIGIGGSDLGPVMVYEALRPLADAGIDCRYVSNIDPNDMAEKVRGLDPETTLCIIVSKTFTTLETLTNAREAKTWMLQSLRAAGAIDGSAEQDADAIRKHFVAVSTALDLVADFGIDPENAFGFWSWVGGRYSVDSAVGLSLIIAFGPERFQEFLAGFHDMDHYFKNTPLEKNVVALMGLMNVWYVNFWGMGSHAVLPYNQYLHRFPAYLQQLTMESNGKSVRWDGTPVTSATGEVFWGEAGTNGQHAFYQLIHQGTRAIPADFIAFVNTPNPTKDDGQDVHELFLGNFLAQTKALAFGKTADEVRAEGTAEWMVPARVFDGNRPTTSIFGCELTPHALGELIALYEHITFVEGTVWGLDSYDQWGVELGKQLAKQITPAFHNDAALAQQDASTQALIAYYRAHRR
;
A
#
# COMPACT_ATOMS: atom_id res chain seq x y z
N MET A 1 -23.71 1.34 20.88
CA MET A 1 -24.07 1.09 19.47
C MET A 1 -23.71 2.35 18.72
N SER A 2 -22.82 2.25 17.76
CA SER A 2 -22.40 3.36 16.91
C SER A 2 -23.62 4.00 16.25
N CYS A 3 -23.70 5.35 16.28
CA CYS A 3 -24.74 6.11 15.58
C CYS A 3 -24.44 6.27 14.09
N THR A 4 -23.54 5.45 13.53
CA THR A 4 -23.22 5.51 12.09
C THR A 4 -24.47 5.21 11.27
N PRO A 5 -24.87 6.09 10.35
CA PRO A 5 -26.04 5.86 9.52
C PRO A 5 -25.90 4.57 8.70
N ALA A 6 -27.01 3.89 8.41
CA ALA A 6 -27.01 2.75 7.50
C ALA A 6 -26.48 3.15 6.12
N PRO A 7 -25.76 2.25 5.42
CA PRO A 7 -25.28 2.52 4.07
C PRO A 7 -26.45 2.69 3.10
N ILE A 8 -26.28 3.58 2.15
CA ILE A 8 -27.20 3.70 1.03
C ILE A 8 -26.80 2.66 -0.01
N ASP A 9 -27.75 1.85 -0.46
CA ASP A 9 -27.50 0.95 -1.59
C ASP A 9 -27.41 1.74 -2.89
N ALA A 10 -26.19 1.97 -3.35
CA ALA A 10 -25.92 2.72 -4.57
C ALA A 10 -26.72 2.17 -5.78
N THR A 11 -26.90 0.84 -5.85
CA THR A 11 -27.61 0.18 -6.97
C THR A 11 -29.10 0.50 -7.05
N GLN A 12 -29.69 1.03 -5.96
CA GLN A 12 -31.09 1.41 -5.90
C GLN A 12 -31.31 2.90 -6.15
N THR A 13 -30.25 3.66 -6.42
CA THR A 13 -30.35 5.10 -6.66
C THR A 13 -30.66 5.41 -8.12
N PRO A 14 -31.38 6.52 -8.42
CA PRO A 14 -31.57 7.02 -9.78
C PRO A 14 -30.24 7.31 -10.49
N GLU A 15 -29.23 7.78 -9.76
CA GLU A 15 -27.91 8.12 -10.26
C GLU A 15 -27.18 6.87 -10.79
N TRP A 16 -27.29 5.73 -10.12
CA TRP A 16 -26.75 4.46 -10.62
C TRP A 16 -27.43 4.03 -11.93
N ALA A 17 -28.75 4.17 -11.99
CA ALA A 17 -29.49 3.85 -13.20
C ALA A 17 -29.13 4.80 -14.38
N ALA A 18 -28.87 6.09 -14.07
CA ALA A 18 -28.41 7.06 -15.06
C ALA A 18 -27.00 6.74 -15.59
N LEU A 19 -26.07 6.33 -14.72
CA LEU A 19 -24.74 5.86 -15.11
C LEU A 19 -24.82 4.60 -15.98
N ALA A 20 -25.67 3.63 -15.63
CA ALA A 20 -25.87 2.43 -16.43
C ALA A 20 -26.44 2.73 -17.83
N ALA A 21 -27.33 3.70 -17.94
CA ALA A 21 -27.85 4.16 -19.24
C ALA A 21 -26.76 4.88 -20.03
N HIS A 22 -26.00 5.76 -19.40
CA HIS A 22 -24.90 6.50 -20.02
C HIS A 22 -23.79 5.56 -20.53
N GLN A 23 -23.42 4.54 -19.76
CA GLN A 23 -22.44 3.53 -20.20
C GLN A 23 -22.90 2.82 -21.49
N LYS A 24 -24.19 2.47 -21.61
CA LYS A 24 -24.70 1.84 -22.83
C LYS A 24 -24.62 2.78 -24.03
N GLU A 25 -24.91 4.08 -23.83
CA GLU A 25 -24.76 5.09 -24.90
C GLU A 25 -23.27 5.19 -25.33
N MET A 26 -22.34 5.18 -24.38
CA MET A 26 -20.90 5.25 -24.67
C MET A 26 -20.38 3.97 -25.34
N ALA A 27 -20.85 2.79 -24.92
CA ALA A 27 -20.39 1.51 -25.48
C ALA A 27 -20.68 1.38 -26.99
N ASP A 28 -21.70 2.06 -27.49
CA ASP A 28 -22.13 1.99 -28.90
C ASP A 28 -21.31 2.90 -29.83
N GLY A 29 -20.35 3.73 -29.33
CA GLY A 29 -19.63 4.61 -30.24
C GLY A 29 -18.57 5.50 -29.65
N PHE A 30 -18.28 5.43 -28.35
CA PHE A 30 -17.25 6.22 -27.72
C PHE A 30 -15.85 5.67 -28.08
N THR A 31 -15.01 6.51 -28.68
CA THR A 31 -13.59 6.22 -28.83
C THR A 31 -12.74 7.40 -28.38
N LEU A 32 -11.65 7.12 -27.66
CA LEU A 32 -10.71 8.15 -27.24
C LEU A 32 -10.16 8.94 -28.41
N LYS A 33 -9.91 8.28 -29.55
CA LYS A 33 -9.43 8.93 -30.79
C LYS A 33 -10.39 10.02 -31.27
N GLU A 34 -11.70 9.73 -31.26
CA GLU A 34 -12.72 10.70 -31.65
C GLU A 34 -12.93 11.79 -30.60
N GLU A 35 -12.91 11.44 -29.34
CA GLU A 35 -13.09 12.41 -28.26
C GLU A 35 -11.96 13.46 -28.23
N PHE A 36 -10.70 13.05 -28.46
CA PHE A 36 -9.58 13.99 -28.65
C PHE A 36 -9.71 14.84 -29.92
N ALA A 37 -10.34 14.29 -30.98
CA ALA A 37 -10.58 15.04 -32.21
C ALA A 37 -11.74 16.05 -32.07
N LYS A 38 -12.77 15.72 -31.30
CA LYS A 38 -13.96 16.56 -31.07
C LYS A 38 -13.71 17.70 -30.08
N ASP A 39 -12.93 17.46 -29.03
CA ASP A 39 -12.71 18.40 -27.93
C ASP A 39 -11.21 18.72 -27.76
N ALA A 40 -10.80 19.85 -28.31
CA ALA A 40 -9.42 20.36 -28.18
C ALA A 40 -9.05 20.74 -26.74
N GLN A 41 -10.03 20.93 -25.86
CA GLN A 41 -9.81 21.25 -24.43
C GLN A 41 -9.88 20.01 -23.52
N ARG A 42 -10.01 18.80 -24.09
CA ARG A 42 -10.16 17.57 -23.32
C ARG A 42 -9.04 17.38 -22.30
N VAL A 43 -7.80 17.64 -22.67
CA VAL A 43 -6.66 17.53 -21.75
C VAL A 43 -6.82 18.54 -20.61
N GLU A 44 -7.11 19.80 -20.90
CA GLU A 44 -7.30 20.84 -19.89
C GLU A 44 -8.45 20.53 -18.91
N LYS A 45 -9.55 19.95 -19.41
CA LYS A 45 -10.71 19.60 -18.58
C LYS A 45 -10.46 18.44 -17.63
N PHE A 46 -9.60 17.50 -18.02
CA PHE A 46 -9.33 16.27 -17.28
C PHE A 46 -7.91 16.18 -16.75
N SER A 47 -7.21 17.31 -16.63
CA SER A 47 -5.92 17.41 -15.95
C SER A 47 -6.07 18.18 -14.65
N PHE A 48 -5.34 17.75 -13.63
CA PHE A 48 -5.38 18.31 -12.29
C PHE A 48 -3.96 18.43 -11.74
N ASP A 49 -3.68 19.48 -11.04
CA ASP A 49 -2.45 19.69 -10.29
C ASP A 49 -2.75 19.63 -8.80
N MET A 50 -1.96 18.88 -8.06
CA MET A 50 -1.99 18.81 -6.63
C MET A 50 -0.56 18.76 -6.13
N ASP A 51 -0.07 19.90 -5.68
CA ASP A 51 1.27 20.15 -5.15
C ASP A 51 2.40 19.53 -6.03
N ASP A 52 3.03 18.44 -5.60
CA ASP A 52 4.11 17.78 -6.35
C ASP A 52 3.62 16.92 -7.53
N LEU A 53 2.33 16.65 -7.64
CA LEU A 53 1.76 15.69 -8.58
C LEU A 53 0.84 16.34 -9.63
N HIS A 54 1.05 15.97 -10.87
CA HIS A 54 0.19 16.28 -12.01
C HIS A 54 -0.55 15.02 -12.47
N PHE A 55 -1.86 15.13 -12.66
CA PHE A 55 -2.75 14.04 -13.05
C PHE A 55 -3.34 14.31 -14.44
N ASP A 56 -3.21 13.37 -15.36
CA ASP A 56 -3.91 13.39 -16.65
C ASP A 56 -4.90 12.21 -16.74
N LEU A 57 -6.19 12.52 -16.60
CA LEU A 57 -7.30 11.59 -16.72
C LEU A 57 -7.88 11.59 -18.14
N SER A 58 -7.34 12.38 -19.06
CA SER A 58 -7.93 12.59 -20.38
C SER A 58 -7.99 11.31 -21.25
N LYS A 59 -7.17 10.31 -20.95
CA LYS A 59 -7.15 9.01 -21.64
C LYS A 59 -8.03 7.94 -20.97
N ASN A 60 -8.97 8.36 -20.12
CA ASN A 60 -9.99 7.50 -19.53
C ASN A 60 -11.28 7.47 -20.36
N LEU A 61 -12.08 6.42 -20.20
CA LEU A 61 -13.39 6.27 -20.87
C LEU A 61 -14.46 7.10 -20.14
N ILE A 62 -14.28 8.42 -20.16
CA ILE A 62 -15.14 9.42 -19.53
C ILE A 62 -15.35 10.61 -20.46
N ASP A 63 -16.48 11.27 -20.29
CA ASP A 63 -16.77 12.61 -20.76
C ASP A 63 -17.26 13.48 -19.59
N GLN A 64 -17.63 14.73 -19.83
CA GLN A 64 -18.13 15.61 -18.77
C GLN A 64 -19.41 15.05 -18.14
N LYS A 65 -20.31 14.45 -18.93
CA LYS A 65 -21.54 13.83 -18.43
C LYS A 65 -21.23 12.67 -17.48
N THR A 66 -20.19 11.88 -17.78
CA THR A 66 -19.71 10.81 -16.87
C THR A 66 -19.28 11.38 -15.53
N VAL A 67 -18.47 12.44 -15.53
CA VAL A 67 -17.99 13.09 -14.30
C VAL A 67 -19.16 13.65 -13.48
N ASP A 68 -20.09 14.34 -14.13
CA ASP A 68 -21.27 14.91 -13.47
C ASP A 68 -22.11 13.81 -12.80
N LEU A 69 -22.41 12.73 -13.52
CA LEU A 69 -23.18 11.59 -12.99
C LEU A 69 -22.47 10.85 -11.85
N LEU A 70 -21.12 10.72 -11.91
CA LEU A 70 -20.33 10.12 -10.83
C LEU A 70 -20.35 10.99 -9.58
N CYS A 71 -20.25 12.31 -9.74
CA CYS A 71 -20.38 13.24 -8.61
C CYS A 71 -21.80 13.22 -8.01
N ASP A 72 -22.83 13.10 -8.85
CA ASP A 72 -24.21 12.96 -8.36
C ASP A 72 -24.40 11.64 -7.59
N LEU A 73 -23.82 10.53 -8.05
CA LEU A 73 -23.82 9.27 -7.31
C LEU A 73 -23.09 9.42 -5.95
N ALA A 74 -21.94 10.08 -5.93
CA ALA A 74 -21.21 10.34 -4.70
C ALA A 74 -22.04 11.10 -3.66
N ARG A 75 -22.80 12.12 -4.10
CA ARG A 75 -23.74 12.86 -3.26
C ARG A 75 -24.92 11.99 -2.81
N ALA A 76 -25.47 11.18 -3.73
CA ALA A 76 -26.58 10.29 -3.39
C ALA A 76 -26.21 9.27 -2.30
N VAL A 77 -24.99 8.75 -2.30
CA VAL A 77 -24.48 7.84 -1.25
C VAL A 77 -23.87 8.57 -0.04
N LYS A 78 -23.89 9.89 0.00
CA LYS A 78 -23.38 10.76 1.09
C LYS A 78 -21.88 10.60 1.32
N LEU A 79 -21.09 10.60 0.25
CA LEU A 79 -19.64 10.45 0.32
C LEU A 79 -19.00 11.57 1.19
N GLU A 80 -19.43 12.82 1.01
CA GLU A 80 -18.85 13.96 1.73
C GLU A 80 -19.15 13.90 3.22
N GLU A 81 -20.39 13.52 3.60
CA GLU A 81 -20.75 13.33 5.00
C GLU A 81 -19.97 12.18 5.65
N ARG A 82 -19.75 11.07 4.93
CA ARG A 82 -18.95 9.93 5.42
C ARG A 82 -17.48 10.33 5.58
N ARG A 83 -16.93 11.10 4.64
CA ARG A 83 -15.60 11.70 4.73
C ARG A 83 -15.48 12.58 5.95
N ASP A 84 -16.42 13.51 6.14
CA ASP A 84 -16.40 14.44 7.27
C ASP A 84 -16.52 13.71 8.60
N ALA A 85 -17.31 12.63 8.69
CA ALA A 85 -17.40 11.74 9.84
C ALA A 85 -16.04 11.07 10.16
N MET A 86 -15.29 10.59 9.13
CA MET A 86 -13.94 10.06 9.30
C MET A 86 -13.00 11.12 9.91
N TYR A 87 -12.96 12.30 9.32
CA TYR A 87 -12.10 13.39 9.80
C TYR A 87 -12.52 13.94 11.17
N ALA A 88 -13.77 13.77 11.58
CA ALA A 88 -14.27 14.11 12.91
C ALA A 88 -13.94 13.06 13.97
N GLY A 89 -13.48 11.87 13.58
CA GLY A 89 -13.18 10.76 14.48
C GLY A 89 -14.42 9.96 14.90
N GLU A 90 -15.48 10.01 14.09
CA GLU A 90 -16.62 9.13 14.32
C GLU A 90 -16.24 7.66 14.10
N HIS A 91 -16.93 6.73 14.78
CA HIS A 91 -16.66 5.30 14.68
C HIS A 91 -17.19 4.71 13.38
N ILE A 92 -16.52 5.04 12.26
CA ILE A 92 -16.89 4.57 10.94
C ILE A 92 -16.42 3.13 10.65
N ASN A 93 -15.48 2.57 11.39
CA ASN A 93 -15.23 1.13 11.45
C ASN A 93 -16.27 0.51 12.40
N THR A 94 -17.40 0.11 11.83
CA THR A 94 -18.59 -0.26 12.59
C THR A 94 -18.49 -1.66 13.19
N THR A 95 -17.80 -2.58 12.53
CA THR A 95 -17.69 -3.99 12.97
C THR A 95 -16.77 -4.16 14.16
N GLU A 96 -15.84 -3.22 14.39
CA GLU A 96 -14.92 -3.20 15.52
C GLU A 96 -15.25 -2.05 16.51
N ASP A 97 -16.25 -1.21 16.21
CA ASP A 97 -16.65 -0.02 16.98
C ASP A 97 -15.46 0.92 17.27
N ARG A 98 -14.79 1.35 16.21
CA ARG A 98 -13.58 2.20 16.28
C ARG A 98 -13.66 3.40 15.37
N ALA A 99 -13.06 4.49 15.82
CA ALA A 99 -12.70 5.59 14.95
C ALA A 99 -11.63 5.14 13.91
N VAL A 100 -11.57 5.84 12.79
CA VAL A 100 -10.56 5.65 11.73
C VAL A 100 -9.77 6.94 11.61
N LEU A 101 -8.57 6.96 12.18
CA LEU A 101 -7.80 8.17 12.40
C LEU A 101 -6.35 8.09 11.91
N HIS A 102 -6.09 7.29 10.86
CA HIS A 102 -4.77 7.35 10.21
C HIS A 102 -4.40 8.78 9.79
N THR A 103 -5.39 9.61 9.43
CA THR A 103 -5.18 11.04 9.15
C THR A 103 -4.69 11.86 10.36
N ALA A 104 -4.89 11.39 11.61
CA ALA A 104 -4.37 12.07 12.79
C ALA A 104 -2.84 11.88 12.95
N LEU A 105 -2.26 10.82 12.37
CA LEU A 105 -0.82 10.54 12.44
C LEU A 105 0.04 11.65 11.79
N ARG A 106 -0.51 12.38 10.84
CA ARG A 106 0.16 13.39 10.02
C ARG A 106 -0.32 14.83 10.26
N ARG A 107 -1.16 15.04 11.30
CA ARG A 107 -1.56 16.38 11.71
C ARG A 107 -0.40 17.17 12.33
N PRO A 108 -0.29 18.48 12.06
CA PRO A 108 0.78 19.30 12.61
C PRO A 108 0.65 19.45 14.12
N ALA A 109 1.79 19.64 14.79
CA ALA A 109 1.84 19.83 16.25
C ALA A 109 1.00 21.02 16.75
N SER A 110 0.69 21.99 15.88
CA SER A 110 -0.20 23.11 16.17
C SER A 110 -1.64 22.71 16.46
N ASP A 111 -2.02 21.48 16.13
CA ASP A 111 -3.35 20.93 16.37
C ASP A 111 -3.48 20.19 17.71
N LYS A 112 -2.43 20.12 18.52
CA LYS A 112 -2.48 19.64 19.91
C LYS A 112 -3.55 20.38 20.70
N GLY A 113 -4.39 19.68 21.44
CA GLY A 113 -5.51 20.22 22.20
C GLY A 113 -6.76 20.58 21.40
N LYS A 114 -6.73 20.41 20.06
CA LYS A 114 -7.85 20.77 19.18
C LYS A 114 -8.61 19.56 18.65
N PHE A 115 -8.02 18.36 18.70
CA PHE A 115 -8.60 17.15 18.14
C PHE A 115 -8.64 16.04 19.18
N VAL A 116 -9.78 16.00 19.90
CA VAL A 116 -10.03 15.04 20.99
C VAL A 116 -11.08 14.04 20.52
N VAL A 117 -10.72 12.75 20.50
CA VAL A 117 -11.60 11.64 20.15
C VAL A 117 -11.62 10.64 21.31
N ASP A 118 -12.78 10.20 21.73
CA ASP A 118 -12.99 9.29 22.88
C ASP A 118 -12.30 9.77 24.17
N GLY A 119 -12.20 11.10 24.35
CA GLY A 119 -11.56 11.71 25.51
C GLY A 119 -10.03 11.78 25.43
N GLN A 120 -9.43 11.37 24.30
CA GLN A 120 -8.00 11.35 24.04
C GLN A 120 -7.59 12.48 23.06
N ASP A 121 -6.59 13.28 23.40
CA ASP A 121 -5.97 14.22 22.45
C ASP A 121 -5.04 13.42 21.52
N THR A 122 -5.60 12.96 20.41
CA THR A 122 -4.91 12.06 19.49
C THR A 122 -3.67 12.69 18.86
N VAL A 123 -3.66 14.01 18.64
CA VAL A 123 -2.51 14.73 18.06
C VAL A 123 -1.38 14.85 19.10
N ALA A 124 -1.72 15.14 20.35
CA ALA A 124 -0.72 15.20 21.42
C ALA A 124 -0.01 13.86 21.60
N ASP A 125 -0.79 12.77 21.63
CA ASP A 125 -0.26 11.42 21.80
C ASP A 125 0.62 10.98 20.63
N VAL A 126 0.20 11.29 19.39
CA VAL A 126 1.01 11.01 18.18
C VAL A 126 2.36 11.71 18.25
N HIS A 127 2.37 13.00 18.57
CA HIS A 127 3.62 13.74 18.66
C HIS A 127 4.51 13.31 19.84
N GLU A 128 3.95 12.84 20.94
CA GLU A 128 4.74 12.24 22.03
C GLU A 128 5.50 11.00 21.54
N VAL A 129 4.82 10.11 20.81
CA VAL A 129 5.46 8.91 20.24
C VAL A 129 6.49 9.30 19.17
N LEU A 130 6.18 10.25 18.28
CA LEU A 130 7.11 10.75 17.28
C LEU A 130 8.37 11.34 17.90
N ASP A 131 8.24 12.17 18.93
CA ASP A 131 9.39 12.78 19.64
C ASP A 131 10.30 11.69 20.23
N ARG A 132 9.73 10.64 20.84
CA ARG A 132 10.48 9.48 21.35
C ARG A 132 11.19 8.73 20.23
N MET A 133 10.52 8.50 19.11
CA MET A 133 11.08 7.81 17.93
C MET A 133 12.22 8.62 17.32
N TYR A 134 12.07 9.94 17.19
CA TYR A 134 13.11 10.83 16.69
C TYR A 134 14.34 10.85 17.61
N ALA A 135 14.12 10.92 18.92
CA ALA A 135 15.21 10.86 19.89
C ALA A 135 15.97 9.52 19.81
N PHE A 136 15.26 8.40 19.70
CA PHE A 136 15.87 7.07 19.56
C PHE A 136 16.63 6.93 18.23
N ALA A 137 15.99 7.31 17.11
CA ALA A 137 16.63 7.25 15.80
C ALA A 137 17.92 8.09 15.76
N ASN A 138 17.91 9.30 16.35
CA ASN A 138 19.09 10.15 16.43
C ASN A 138 20.23 9.49 17.23
N LYS A 139 19.94 8.77 18.33
CA LYS A 139 20.95 7.99 19.07
C LYS A 139 21.55 6.88 18.21
N VAL A 140 20.75 6.16 17.43
CA VAL A 140 21.24 5.12 16.51
C VAL A 140 22.11 5.73 15.41
N ARG A 141 21.63 6.77 14.75
CA ARG A 141 22.29 7.45 13.61
C ARG A 141 23.61 8.10 14.03
N SER A 142 23.65 8.74 15.19
CA SER A 142 24.89 9.35 15.73
C SER A 142 25.91 8.34 16.23
N GLY A 143 25.52 7.08 16.46
CA GLY A 143 26.35 6.06 17.09
C GLY A 143 26.43 6.20 18.62
N GLU A 144 25.55 6.98 19.24
CA GLU A 144 25.35 7.01 20.70
C GLU A 144 24.76 5.67 21.18
N TRP A 145 23.74 5.16 20.45
CA TRP A 145 23.24 3.81 20.65
C TRP A 145 24.19 2.79 20.03
N LYS A 146 24.64 1.84 20.84
CA LYS A 146 25.64 0.85 20.45
C LYS A 146 25.20 -0.57 20.78
N GLY A 147 25.67 -1.52 20.00
CA GLY A 147 25.59 -2.93 20.32
C GLY A 147 26.33 -3.29 21.61
N VAL A 148 26.18 -4.54 22.04
CA VAL A 148 26.78 -5.03 23.32
C VAL A 148 28.30 -4.92 23.35
N SER A 149 28.98 -5.03 22.22
CA SER A 149 30.41 -4.87 22.06
C SER A 149 30.89 -3.41 22.02
N GLY A 150 29.98 -2.43 22.06
CA GLY A 150 30.30 -1.02 21.93
C GLY A 150 30.45 -0.51 20.49
N LYS A 151 30.27 -1.34 19.48
CA LYS A 151 30.23 -0.91 18.08
C LYS A 151 28.92 -0.15 17.77
N ARG A 152 28.99 0.80 16.84
CA ARG A 152 27.78 1.49 16.32
C ARG A 152 26.88 0.52 15.55
N ILE A 153 25.60 0.83 15.48
CA ILE A 153 24.67 0.09 14.61
C ILE A 153 24.85 0.52 13.15
N GLU A 154 24.95 -0.45 12.26
CA GLU A 154 25.09 -0.29 10.81
C GLU A 154 23.98 -1.04 10.06
N HIS A 155 23.33 -1.99 10.72
CA HIS A 155 22.26 -2.79 10.14
C HIS A 155 21.01 -2.76 11.01
N VAL A 156 19.86 -2.61 10.39
CA VAL A 156 18.53 -2.73 11.00
C VAL A 156 17.79 -3.88 10.35
N VAL A 157 17.30 -4.83 11.15
CA VAL A 157 16.42 -5.92 10.70
C VAL A 157 15.03 -5.67 11.28
N SER A 158 14.10 -5.23 10.44
CA SER A 158 12.71 -5.02 10.82
C SER A 158 11.91 -6.30 10.61
N ILE A 159 11.25 -6.80 11.66
CA ILE A 159 10.53 -8.08 11.68
C ILE A 159 9.05 -7.80 11.89
N GLY A 160 8.26 -7.93 10.84
CA GLY A 160 6.82 -7.67 10.85
C GLY A 160 6.14 -8.42 9.71
N ILE A 161 4.81 -8.42 9.65
CA ILE A 161 4.06 -9.02 8.54
C ILE A 161 2.86 -8.14 8.17
N GLY A 162 2.39 -8.24 6.92
CA GLY A 162 1.26 -7.45 6.42
C GLY A 162 1.56 -5.95 6.50
N GLY A 163 0.70 -5.16 7.15
CA GLY A 163 0.90 -3.71 7.30
C GLY A 163 2.14 -3.32 8.08
N SER A 164 2.68 -4.22 8.92
CA SER A 164 3.94 -3.99 9.65
C SER A 164 5.20 -4.24 8.80
N ASP A 165 5.06 -4.71 7.55
CA ASP A 165 6.15 -4.99 6.61
C ASP A 165 5.98 -4.22 5.29
N LEU A 166 4.82 -4.37 4.61
CA LEU A 166 4.62 -3.89 3.24
C LEU A 166 4.85 -2.38 3.10
N GLY A 167 4.31 -1.58 4.03
CA GLY A 167 4.53 -0.13 4.04
C GLY A 167 6.02 0.21 4.24
N PRO A 168 6.65 -0.21 5.34
CA PRO A 168 8.06 0.08 5.58
C PRO A 168 9.01 -0.37 4.47
N VAL A 169 8.88 -1.60 3.95
CA VAL A 169 9.77 -2.07 2.88
C VAL A 169 9.56 -1.29 1.60
N MET A 170 8.30 -0.95 1.26
CA MET A 170 7.99 -0.17 0.06
C MET A 170 8.60 1.23 0.16
N VAL A 171 8.42 1.95 1.28
CA VAL A 171 8.97 3.29 1.49
C VAL A 171 10.50 3.26 1.53
N TYR A 172 11.11 2.26 2.19
CA TYR A 172 12.56 2.12 2.21
C TYR A 172 13.14 1.94 0.80
N GLU A 173 12.54 1.08 -0.02
CA GLU A 173 12.98 0.88 -1.40
C GLU A 173 12.74 2.13 -2.26
N ALA A 174 11.61 2.80 -2.07
CA ALA A 174 11.26 4.02 -2.81
C ALA A 174 12.24 5.18 -2.55
N LEU A 175 12.63 5.37 -1.30
CA LEU A 175 13.50 6.47 -0.86
C LEU A 175 14.95 6.04 -0.62
N ARG A 176 15.34 4.84 -1.06
CA ARG A 176 16.68 4.28 -0.83
C ARG A 176 17.84 5.20 -1.21
N PRO A 177 17.79 6.00 -2.29
CA PRO A 177 18.83 6.98 -2.60
C PRO A 177 19.06 8.03 -1.51
N LEU A 178 18.09 8.25 -0.64
CA LEU A 178 18.13 9.20 0.47
C LEU A 178 18.55 8.56 1.80
N ALA A 179 18.73 7.22 1.85
CA ALA A 179 19.17 6.54 3.06
C ALA A 179 20.56 7.01 3.49
N ASP A 180 20.76 7.13 4.80
CA ASP A 180 22.03 7.57 5.33
C ASP A 180 23.12 6.53 5.08
N ALA A 181 24.26 6.99 4.60
CA ALA A 181 25.42 6.14 4.36
C ALA A 181 25.88 5.49 5.66
N GLY A 182 25.84 4.17 5.73
CA GLY A 182 26.25 3.36 6.87
C GLY A 182 25.10 2.76 7.69
N ILE A 183 23.84 2.94 7.30
CA ILE A 183 22.71 2.20 7.88
C ILE A 183 21.94 1.51 6.76
N ASP A 184 21.97 0.15 6.76
CA ASP A 184 21.23 -0.71 5.84
C ASP A 184 20.04 -1.34 6.55
N CYS A 185 18.83 -1.21 6.00
CA CYS A 185 17.62 -1.80 6.55
C CYS A 185 17.20 -3.03 5.74
N ARG A 186 16.90 -4.12 6.44
CA ARG A 186 16.35 -5.36 5.88
C ARG A 186 15.03 -5.71 6.56
N TYR A 187 14.15 -6.34 5.80
CA TYR A 187 12.79 -6.61 6.25
C TYR A 187 12.52 -8.12 6.19
N VAL A 188 12.03 -8.69 7.30
CA VAL A 188 11.68 -10.10 7.46
C VAL A 188 10.19 -10.19 7.76
N SER A 189 9.45 -10.89 6.91
CA SER A 189 8.00 -11.00 7.05
C SER A 189 7.49 -12.44 7.03
N ASN A 190 8.02 -13.27 6.13
CA ASN A 190 7.52 -14.62 5.95
C ASN A 190 7.98 -15.54 7.09
N ILE A 191 7.08 -16.42 7.56
CA ILE A 191 7.44 -17.49 8.51
C ILE A 191 8.28 -18.61 7.87
N ASP A 192 8.42 -18.62 6.54
CA ASP A 192 9.37 -19.50 5.87
C ASP A 192 10.78 -19.20 6.39
N PRO A 193 11.49 -20.18 7.00
CA PRO A 193 12.81 -19.95 7.59
C PRO A 193 13.85 -19.44 6.60
N ASN A 194 13.62 -19.59 5.30
CA ASN A 194 14.49 -19.03 4.27
C ASN A 194 14.51 -17.51 4.30
N ASP A 195 13.40 -16.83 4.65
CA ASP A 195 13.34 -15.37 4.68
C ASP A 195 14.30 -14.82 5.74
N MET A 196 14.21 -15.30 6.97
CA MET A 196 15.13 -14.87 8.04
C MET A 196 16.58 -15.22 7.70
N ALA A 197 16.84 -16.45 7.25
CA ALA A 197 18.19 -16.91 6.94
C ALA A 197 18.89 -16.06 5.85
N GLU A 198 18.16 -15.69 4.78
CA GLU A 198 18.71 -14.85 3.72
C GLU A 198 18.92 -13.40 4.19
N LYS A 199 18.01 -12.86 5.00
CA LYS A 199 18.09 -11.47 5.45
C LYS A 199 19.23 -11.23 6.45
N VAL A 200 19.59 -12.21 7.27
CA VAL A 200 20.73 -12.06 8.21
C VAL A 200 22.06 -12.51 7.61
N ARG A 201 22.03 -13.11 6.41
CA ARG A 201 23.26 -13.57 5.76
C ARG A 201 24.26 -12.44 5.55
N GLY A 202 25.48 -12.63 6.12
CA GLY A 202 26.58 -11.69 5.98
C GLY A 202 26.49 -10.46 6.87
N LEU A 203 25.49 -10.36 7.77
CA LEU A 203 25.44 -9.30 8.77
C LEU A 203 26.43 -9.55 9.89
N ASP A 204 27.05 -8.47 10.39
CA ASP A 204 27.80 -8.48 11.66
C ASP A 204 26.79 -8.35 12.82
N PRO A 205 26.64 -9.37 13.69
CA PRO A 205 25.72 -9.32 14.80
C PRO A 205 26.03 -8.20 15.80
N GLU A 206 27.30 -7.79 15.90
CA GLU A 206 27.72 -6.72 16.82
C GLU A 206 27.23 -5.33 16.38
N THR A 207 26.87 -5.16 15.08
CA THR A 207 26.40 -3.90 14.51
C THR A 207 24.93 -3.96 14.05
N THR A 208 24.19 -5.03 14.40
CA THR A 208 22.82 -5.25 13.96
C THR A 208 21.81 -4.94 15.06
N LEU A 209 20.77 -4.16 14.74
CA LEU A 209 19.59 -3.87 15.56
C LEU A 209 18.37 -4.55 14.96
N CYS A 210 17.61 -5.30 15.76
CA CYS A 210 16.33 -5.90 15.35
C CYS A 210 15.15 -5.08 15.89
N ILE A 211 14.18 -4.77 15.05
CA ILE A 211 12.94 -4.09 15.41
C ILE A 211 11.80 -5.12 15.28
N ILE A 212 11.13 -5.46 16.36
CA ILE A 212 9.97 -6.38 16.34
C ILE A 212 8.70 -5.55 16.22
N VAL A 213 8.02 -5.65 15.06
CA VAL A 213 6.84 -4.84 14.75
C VAL A 213 5.58 -5.71 14.86
N SER A 214 4.92 -5.67 16.03
CA SER A 214 3.68 -6.41 16.29
C SER A 214 2.86 -5.68 17.36
N LYS A 215 1.72 -5.10 16.97
CA LYS A 215 0.86 -4.30 17.87
C LYS A 215 0.51 -5.02 19.17
N THR A 216 0.08 -6.28 19.07
CA THR A 216 -0.33 -7.13 20.21
C THR A 216 0.80 -8.00 20.75
N PHE A 217 1.96 -8.03 20.08
CA PHE A 217 3.09 -8.92 20.37
C PHE A 217 2.71 -10.41 20.46
N THR A 218 1.72 -10.82 19.63
CA THR A 218 1.17 -12.20 19.58
C THR A 218 1.09 -12.78 18.17
N THR A 219 1.43 -12.00 17.14
CA THR A 219 1.37 -12.45 15.75
C THR A 219 2.34 -13.61 15.54
N LEU A 220 1.83 -14.75 15.11
CA LEU A 220 2.58 -16.01 15.03
C LEU A 220 3.87 -15.87 14.20
N GLU A 221 3.75 -15.34 12.99
CA GLU A 221 4.86 -15.18 12.04
C GLU A 221 5.94 -14.26 12.61
N THR A 222 5.53 -13.09 13.09
CA THR A 222 6.44 -12.09 13.65
C THR A 222 7.17 -12.63 14.88
N LEU A 223 6.47 -13.28 15.82
CA LEU A 223 7.09 -13.80 17.03
C LEU A 223 7.96 -15.04 16.78
N THR A 224 7.65 -15.82 15.74
CA THR A 224 8.50 -16.95 15.35
C THR A 224 9.81 -16.42 14.76
N ASN A 225 9.76 -15.48 13.82
CA ASN A 225 10.93 -14.84 13.24
C ASN A 225 11.73 -14.06 14.31
N ALA A 226 11.06 -13.40 15.25
CA ALA A 226 11.73 -12.71 16.35
C ALA A 226 12.52 -13.65 17.26
N ARG A 227 11.97 -14.83 17.59
CA ARG A 227 12.69 -15.86 18.36
C ARG A 227 13.88 -16.45 17.59
N GLU A 228 13.73 -16.62 16.28
CA GLU A 228 14.83 -17.05 15.40
C GLU A 228 15.92 -15.98 15.34
N ALA A 229 15.55 -14.70 15.18
CA ALA A 229 16.47 -13.58 15.22
C ALA A 229 17.23 -13.50 16.56
N LYS A 230 16.53 -13.70 17.68
CA LYS A 230 17.13 -13.75 19.02
C LYS A 230 18.14 -14.89 19.13
N THR A 231 17.80 -16.08 18.64
CA THR A 231 18.70 -17.23 18.64
C THR A 231 19.94 -16.97 17.78
N TRP A 232 19.74 -16.48 16.55
CA TRP A 232 20.83 -16.09 15.66
C TRP A 232 21.75 -15.05 16.29
N MET A 233 21.19 -13.98 16.86
CA MET A 233 21.94 -12.90 17.49
C MET A 233 22.83 -13.42 18.62
N LEU A 234 22.25 -14.15 19.57
CA LEU A 234 23.02 -14.63 20.74
C LEU A 234 24.08 -15.66 20.34
N GLN A 235 23.79 -16.59 19.42
CA GLN A 235 24.76 -17.55 18.92
C GLN A 235 25.92 -16.87 18.18
N SER A 236 25.62 -15.90 17.34
CA SER A 236 26.60 -15.18 16.54
C SER A 236 27.48 -14.27 17.40
N LEU A 237 26.90 -13.56 18.40
CA LEU A 237 27.68 -12.76 19.36
C LEU A 237 28.61 -13.61 20.22
N ARG A 238 28.19 -14.80 20.64
CA ARG A 238 29.05 -15.77 21.33
C ARG A 238 30.18 -16.25 20.42
N ALA A 239 29.87 -16.59 19.17
CA ALA A 239 30.88 -17.03 18.20
C ALA A 239 31.93 -15.93 17.91
N ALA A 240 31.49 -14.67 17.91
CA ALA A 240 32.38 -13.50 17.78
C ALA A 240 33.18 -13.17 19.07
N GLY A 241 32.86 -13.80 20.20
CA GLY A 241 33.49 -13.52 21.49
C GLY A 241 33.01 -12.20 22.12
N ALA A 242 31.93 -11.62 21.64
CA ALA A 242 31.35 -10.37 22.16
C ALA A 242 30.59 -10.56 23.48
N ILE A 243 30.08 -11.78 23.74
CA ILE A 243 29.44 -12.21 24.98
C ILE A 243 29.94 -13.61 25.39
N ASP A 244 29.93 -13.92 26.68
CA ASP A 244 30.40 -15.20 27.24
C ASP A 244 29.30 -16.28 27.36
N GLY A 245 28.03 -15.88 27.11
CA GLY A 245 26.86 -16.75 27.21
C GLY A 245 26.29 -16.88 28.61
N SER A 246 26.72 -16.06 29.56
CA SER A 246 26.03 -15.91 30.83
C SER A 246 24.66 -15.29 30.65
N ALA A 247 23.70 -15.61 31.53
CA ALA A 247 22.36 -15.06 31.47
C ALA A 247 22.33 -13.52 31.54
N GLU A 248 23.30 -12.92 32.24
CA GLU A 248 23.41 -11.47 32.36
C GLU A 248 23.85 -10.82 31.05
N GLN A 249 24.87 -11.38 30.37
CA GLN A 249 25.35 -10.87 29.09
C GLN A 249 24.35 -11.14 27.96
N ASP A 250 23.64 -12.27 27.98
CA ASP A 250 22.55 -12.54 27.04
C ASP A 250 21.42 -11.49 27.20
N ALA A 251 21.05 -11.16 28.45
CA ALA A 251 20.01 -10.16 28.70
C ALA A 251 20.49 -8.75 28.28
N ASP A 252 21.74 -8.41 28.49
CA ASP A 252 22.31 -7.12 28.04
C ASP A 252 22.36 -7.04 26.51
N ALA A 253 22.73 -8.12 25.83
CA ALA A 253 22.70 -8.21 24.38
C ALA A 253 21.29 -7.97 23.82
N ILE A 254 20.25 -8.59 24.42
CA ILE A 254 18.88 -8.38 23.98
C ILE A 254 18.45 -6.93 24.18
N ARG A 255 18.75 -6.31 25.31
CA ARG A 255 18.40 -4.90 25.57
C ARG A 255 19.06 -3.92 24.58
N LYS A 256 20.25 -4.25 24.05
CA LYS A 256 21.01 -3.40 23.13
C LYS A 256 20.75 -3.67 21.66
N HIS A 257 20.29 -4.88 21.32
CA HIS A 257 20.10 -5.29 19.93
C HIS A 257 18.65 -5.49 19.54
N PHE A 258 17.68 -5.32 20.47
CA PHE A 258 16.26 -5.46 20.17
C PHE A 258 15.46 -4.28 20.71
N VAL A 259 14.54 -3.79 19.87
CA VAL A 259 13.50 -2.81 20.22
C VAL A 259 12.16 -3.29 19.67
N ALA A 260 11.06 -2.72 20.15
CA ALA A 260 9.73 -3.15 19.73
C ALA A 260 8.86 -1.99 19.24
N VAL A 261 7.99 -2.30 18.28
CA VAL A 261 6.83 -1.49 17.92
C VAL A 261 5.60 -2.26 18.38
N SER A 262 5.13 -1.93 19.59
CA SER A 262 4.07 -2.67 20.25
C SER A 262 3.42 -1.86 21.38
N THR A 263 2.18 -2.20 21.72
CA THR A 263 1.48 -1.70 22.90
C THR A 263 1.44 -2.72 24.06
N ALA A 264 1.89 -3.94 23.83
CA ALA A 264 1.87 -5.05 24.80
C ALA A 264 3.17 -5.07 25.63
N LEU A 265 3.35 -4.08 26.49
CA LEU A 265 4.62 -3.84 27.20
C LEU A 265 5.06 -5.02 28.09
N ASP A 266 4.13 -5.73 28.71
CA ASP A 266 4.45 -6.91 29.52
C ASP A 266 5.08 -8.02 28.65
N LEU A 267 4.51 -8.30 27.48
CA LEU A 267 5.04 -9.31 26.56
C LEU A 267 6.39 -8.88 25.94
N VAL A 268 6.58 -7.59 25.74
CA VAL A 268 7.86 -7.01 25.29
C VAL A 268 8.92 -7.23 26.36
N ALA A 269 8.62 -6.95 27.64
CA ALA A 269 9.51 -7.19 28.77
C ALA A 269 9.83 -8.69 28.94
N ASP A 270 8.84 -9.58 28.80
CA ASP A 270 9.05 -11.05 28.86
C ASP A 270 9.98 -11.56 27.76
N PHE A 271 9.98 -10.90 26.59
CA PHE A 271 10.92 -11.22 25.52
C PHE A 271 12.36 -10.81 25.89
N GLY A 272 12.53 -9.85 26.79
CA GLY A 272 13.79 -9.28 27.27
C GLY A 272 14.12 -7.90 26.72
N ILE A 273 13.20 -7.27 25.99
CA ILE A 273 13.32 -5.89 25.49
C ILE A 273 12.93 -4.93 26.62
N ASP A 274 13.69 -3.86 26.77
CA ASP A 274 13.36 -2.79 27.70
C ASP A 274 12.05 -2.08 27.23
N PRO A 275 11.01 -2.02 28.04
CA PRO A 275 9.77 -1.33 27.69
C PRO A 275 9.93 0.15 27.32
N GLU A 276 11.00 0.82 27.79
CA GLU A 276 11.31 2.19 27.38
C GLU A 276 11.66 2.27 25.88
N ASN A 277 12.13 1.17 25.29
CA ASN A 277 12.43 1.03 23.87
C ASN A 277 11.28 0.37 23.09
N ALA A 278 10.07 0.43 23.62
CA ALA A 278 8.85 0.07 22.91
C ALA A 278 8.09 1.33 22.48
N PHE A 279 7.67 1.31 21.20
CA PHE A 279 6.94 2.42 20.56
C PHE A 279 5.55 1.94 20.18
N GLY A 280 4.52 2.54 20.78
CA GLY A 280 3.14 2.14 20.57
C GLY A 280 2.47 2.90 19.43
N PHE A 281 1.36 2.34 18.94
CA PHE A 281 0.39 3.02 18.07
C PHE A 281 -1.02 2.55 18.41
N TRP A 282 -2.03 3.27 17.95
CA TRP A 282 -3.38 3.22 18.51
C TRP A 282 -4.30 2.21 17.82
N SER A 283 -5.43 1.88 18.48
CA SER A 283 -6.46 0.99 17.93
C SER A 283 -7.15 1.57 16.69
N TRP A 284 -7.23 2.89 16.59
CA TRP A 284 -7.81 3.62 15.49
C TRP A 284 -6.91 3.72 14.24
N VAL A 285 -5.73 3.08 14.25
CA VAL A 285 -4.87 2.90 13.07
C VAL A 285 -4.93 1.44 12.63
N GLY A 286 -5.46 1.19 11.43
CA GLY A 286 -5.40 -0.12 10.78
C GLY A 286 -3.99 -0.46 10.31
N GLY A 287 -3.63 -1.77 10.27
CA GLY A 287 -2.28 -2.20 9.90
C GLY A 287 -1.81 -1.69 8.54
N ARG A 288 -2.65 -1.77 7.51
CA ARG A 288 -2.33 -1.30 6.14
C ARG A 288 -2.31 0.21 5.97
N TYR A 289 -2.71 0.96 7.00
CA TYR A 289 -2.70 2.43 7.09
C TYR A 289 -1.69 2.94 8.12
N SER A 290 -0.66 2.16 8.47
CA SER A 290 0.17 2.44 9.64
C SER A 290 1.61 2.83 9.34
N VAL A 291 2.02 2.94 8.08
CA VAL A 291 3.42 3.21 7.71
C VAL A 291 3.93 4.55 8.25
N ASP A 292 3.07 5.51 8.41
CA ASP A 292 3.28 6.85 8.97
C ASP A 292 3.16 6.93 10.51
N SER A 293 2.94 5.77 11.19
CA SER A 293 2.94 5.61 12.65
C SER A 293 4.29 5.12 13.19
N ALA A 294 4.29 4.58 14.43
CA ALA A 294 5.47 3.91 15.01
C ALA A 294 6.01 2.75 14.14
N VAL A 295 5.20 2.17 13.27
CA VAL A 295 5.61 1.17 12.29
C VAL A 295 6.73 1.68 11.37
N GLY A 296 6.80 2.99 11.15
CA GLY A 296 7.86 3.67 10.38
C GLY A 296 9.19 3.87 11.13
N LEU A 297 9.41 3.30 12.32
CA LEU A 297 10.65 3.50 13.09
C LEU A 297 11.91 3.17 12.28
N SER A 298 11.92 2.08 11.52
CA SER A 298 13.04 1.71 10.64
C SER A 298 13.33 2.78 9.57
N LEU A 299 12.30 3.46 9.09
CA LEU A 299 12.41 4.54 8.10
C LEU A 299 13.04 5.79 8.73
N ILE A 300 12.63 6.15 9.94
CA ILE A 300 13.24 7.28 10.68
C ILE A 300 14.72 7.02 10.96
N ILE A 301 15.08 5.77 11.29
CA ILE A 301 16.48 5.40 11.46
C ILE A 301 17.24 5.49 10.13
N ALA A 302 16.64 5.03 9.03
CA ALA A 302 17.28 5.06 7.71
C ALA A 302 17.46 6.48 7.15
N PHE A 303 16.41 7.31 7.24
CA PHE A 303 16.34 8.58 6.52
C PHE A 303 16.53 9.81 7.40
N GLY A 304 16.35 9.70 8.72
CA GLY A 304 16.35 10.81 9.66
C GLY A 304 14.97 11.42 9.90
N PRO A 305 14.80 12.11 11.05
CA PRO A 305 13.55 12.76 11.43
C PRO A 305 13.03 13.77 10.42
N GLU A 306 13.91 14.57 9.83
CA GLU A 306 13.53 15.64 8.90
C GLU A 306 12.83 15.09 7.66
N ARG A 307 13.38 14.05 7.04
CA ARG A 307 12.78 13.39 5.86
C ARG A 307 11.50 12.65 6.20
N PHE A 308 11.40 12.11 7.42
CA PHE A 308 10.15 11.50 7.86
C PHE A 308 9.06 12.57 8.10
N GLN A 309 9.42 13.76 8.56
CA GLN A 309 8.49 14.89 8.66
C GLN A 309 8.02 15.37 7.27
N GLU A 310 8.92 15.44 6.28
CA GLU A 310 8.56 15.70 4.89
C GLU A 310 7.57 14.65 4.35
N PHE A 311 7.81 13.38 4.67
CA PHE A 311 6.91 12.28 4.31
C PHE A 311 5.52 12.45 4.93
N LEU A 312 5.44 12.78 6.22
CA LEU A 312 4.16 13.08 6.89
C LEU A 312 3.46 14.30 6.30
N ALA A 313 4.24 15.32 5.88
CA ALA A 313 3.67 16.52 5.28
C ALA A 313 2.96 16.22 3.95
N GLY A 314 3.54 15.37 3.09
CA GLY A 314 2.89 14.97 1.85
C GLY A 314 1.54 14.26 2.06
N PHE A 315 1.45 13.38 3.06
CA PHE A 315 0.15 12.81 3.45
C PHE A 315 -0.84 13.90 3.91
N HIS A 316 -0.37 14.83 4.73
CA HIS A 316 -1.21 15.90 5.27
C HIS A 316 -1.79 16.79 4.17
N ASP A 317 -0.98 17.13 3.18
CA ASP A 317 -1.39 18.02 2.10
C ASP A 317 -2.39 17.30 1.17
N MET A 318 -2.23 16.00 0.90
CA MET A 318 -3.23 15.20 0.21
C MET A 318 -4.53 15.06 1.03
N ASP A 319 -4.46 14.87 2.35
CA ASP A 319 -5.62 14.88 3.24
C ASP A 319 -6.40 16.20 3.15
N HIS A 320 -5.66 17.30 3.17
CA HIS A 320 -6.25 18.64 3.08
C HIS A 320 -6.92 18.86 1.73
N TYR A 321 -6.27 18.44 0.64
CA TYR A 321 -6.82 18.51 -0.70
C TYR A 321 -8.10 17.66 -0.82
N PHE A 322 -8.07 16.40 -0.42
CA PHE A 322 -9.23 15.51 -0.47
C PHE A 322 -10.41 16.05 0.33
N LYS A 323 -10.16 16.59 1.51
CA LYS A 323 -11.20 17.11 2.40
C LYS A 323 -11.88 18.37 1.86
N ASN A 324 -11.10 19.30 1.29
CA ASN A 324 -11.56 20.67 1.06
C ASN A 324 -11.85 21.00 -0.42
N THR A 325 -11.45 20.14 -1.36
CA THR A 325 -11.68 20.36 -2.78
C THR A 325 -13.07 19.86 -3.17
N PRO A 326 -13.88 20.65 -3.90
CA PRO A 326 -15.19 20.20 -4.42
C PRO A 326 -15.06 18.96 -5.30
N LEU A 327 -16.04 18.05 -5.27
CA LEU A 327 -16.00 16.74 -5.93
C LEU A 327 -15.58 16.81 -7.40
N GLU A 328 -16.10 17.76 -8.16
CA GLU A 328 -15.82 17.91 -9.60
C GLU A 328 -14.38 18.32 -9.92
N LYS A 329 -13.64 18.80 -8.92
CA LYS A 329 -12.23 19.20 -9.03
C LYS A 329 -11.30 18.34 -8.16
N ASN A 330 -11.86 17.41 -7.43
CA ASN A 330 -11.14 16.55 -6.51
C ASN A 330 -10.66 15.31 -7.24
N VAL A 331 -9.43 15.33 -7.73
CA VAL A 331 -8.87 14.21 -8.52
C VAL A 331 -8.90 12.89 -7.75
N VAL A 332 -8.73 12.93 -6.43
CA VAL A 332 -8.77 11.75 -5.55
C VAL A 332 -10.16 11.12 -5.57
N ALA A 333 -11.19 11.95 -5.36
CA ALA A 333 -12.58 11.49 -5.43
C ALA A 333 -12.94 10.98 -6.83
N LEU A 334 -12.52 11.70 -7.88
CA LEU A 334 -12.76 11.31 -9.26
C LEU A 334 -12.11 9.97 -9.61
N MET A 335 -10.87 9.70 -9.18
CA MET A 335 -10.20 8.42 -9.43
C MET A 335 -10.92 7.27 -8.74
N GLY A 336 -11.32 7.41 -7.47
CA GLY A 336 -12.10 6.38 -6.78
C GLY A 336 -13.47 6.13 -7.42
N LEU A 337 -14.16 7.20 -7.83
CA LEU A 337 -15.42 7.09 -8.55
C LEU A 337 -15.24 6.46 -9.95
N MET A 338 -14.11 6.72 -10.62
CA MET A 338 -13.78 6.06 -11.90
C MET A 338 -13.50 4.57 -11.71
N ASN A 339 -12.93 4.14 -10.60
CA ASN A 339 -12.78 2.72 -10.30
C ASN A 339 -14.15 2.04 -10.16
N VAL A 340 -15.09 2.68 -9.43
CA VAL A 340 -16.49 2.22 -9.39
C VAL A 340 -17.11 2.18 -10.80
N TRP A 341 -16.86 3.20 -11.63
CA TRP A 341 -17.33 3.25 -13.02
C TRP A 341 -16.83 2.05 -13.83
N TYR A 342 -15.54 1.73 -13.72
CA TYR A 342 -14.96 0.60 -14.45
C TYR A 342 -15.43 -0.75 -13.92
N VAL A 343 -15.43 -0.95 -12.60
CA VAL A 343 -15.85 -2.22 -12.00
C VAL A 343 -17.32 -2.52 -12.27
N ASN A 344 -18.20 -1.55 -12.07
CA ASN A 344 -19.64 -1.80 -12.00
C ASN A 344 -20.36 -1.59 -13.33
N PHE A 345 -19.87 -0.72 -14.20
CA PHE A 345 -20.56 -0.40 -15.46
C PHE A 345 -19.81 -0.93 -16.68
N TRP A 346 -18.49 -1.03 -16.64
CA TRP A 346 -17.69 -1.61 -17.72
C TRP A 346 -17.26 -3.06 -17.46
N GLY A 347 -17.49 -3.60 -16.27
CA GLY A 347 -17.11 -4.96 -15.90
C GLY A 347 -15.59 -5.20 -15.83
N MET A 348 -14.81 -4.16 -15.57
CA MET A 348 -13.34 -4.20 -15.49
C MET A 348 -12.91 -4.46 -14.03
N GLY A 349 -12.92 -5.71 -13.59
CA GLY A 349 -12.62 -6.11 -12.21
C GLY A 349 -11.11 -6.25 -11.90
N SER A 350 -10.23 -5.54 -12.61
CA SER A 350 -8.78 -5.58 -12.41
C SER A 350 -8.21 -4.20 -12.73
N HIS A 351 -7.26 -3.72 -11.93
CA HIS A 351 -6.62 -2.42 -12.06
C HIS A 351 -5.10 -2.58 -12.00
N ALA A 352 -4.38 -2.08 -13.00
CA ALA A 352 -2.93 -2.15 -13.04
C ALA A 352 -2.30 -0.85 -12.54
N VAL A 353 -1.28 -0.93 -11.67
CA VAL A 353 -0.45 0.20 -11.25
C VAL A 353 0.96 -0.01 -11.79
N LEU A 354 1.38 0.87 -12.67
CA LEU A 354 2.56 0.71 -13.53
C LEU A 354 3.54 1.87 -13.29
N PRO A 355 4.34 1.81 -12.21
CA PRO A 355 5.31 2.85 -11.93
C PRO A 355 6.48 2.79 -12.92
N TYR A 356 6.67 3.83 -13.71
CA TYR A 356 7.90 4.06 -14.49
C TYR A 356 8.93 4.74 -13.59
N ASN A 357 9.29 4.00 -12.55
CA ASN A 357 10.33 4.32 -11.59
C ASN A 357 10.76 3.03 -10.88
N GLN A 358 12.04 2.65 -10.99
CA GLN A 358 12.54 1.41 -10.39
C GLN A 358 12.39 1.38 -8.87
N TYR A 359 12.53 2.51 -8.21
CA TYR A 359 12.39 2.59 -6.76
C TYR A 359 10.96 2.36 -6.26
N LEU A 360 9.95 2.52 -7.12
CA LEU A 360 8.56 2.21 -6.81
C LEU A 360 8.14 0.76 -7.14
N HIS A 361 9.08 -0.14 -7.42
CA HIS A 361 8.74 -1.53 -7.81
C HIS A 361 7.91 -2.27 -6.74
N ARG A 362 8.01 -1.89 -5.47
CA ARG A 362 7.20 -2.46 -4.38
C ARG A 362 5.84 -1.77 -4.18
N PHE A 363 5.61 -0.64 -4.82
CA PHE A 363 4.37 0.13 -4.64
C PHE A 363 3.11 -0.65 -5.05
N PRO A 364 3.07 -1.37 -6.19
CA PRO A 364 1.91 -2.21 -6.52
C PRO A 364 1.61 -3.28 -5.47
N ALA A 365 2.64 -3.91 -4.89
CA ALA A 365 2.46 -4.92 -3.85
C ALA A 365 1.93 -4.33 -2.53
N TYR A 366 2.33 -3.11 -2.18
CA TYR A 366 1.74 -2.36 -1.06
C TYR A 366 0.26 -2.06 -1.30
N LEU A 367 -0.10 -1.60 -2.50
CA LEU A 367 -1.48 -1.29 -2.86
C LEU A 367 -2.38 -2.54 -2.91
N GLN A 368 -1.83 -3.73 -3.18
CA GLN A 368 -2.59 -4.97 -3.09
C GLN A 368 -3.22 -5.15 -1.71
N GLN A 369 -2.46 -4.95 -0.64
CA GLN A 369 -3.02 -5.01 0.70
C GLN A 369 -3.94 -3.83 0.97
N LEU A 370 -3.50 -2.62 0.67
CA LEU A 370 -4.26 -1.40 0.95
C LEU A 370 -5.68 -1.47 0.38
N THR A 371 -5.83 -1.84 -0.89
CA THR A 371 -7.12 -1.81 -1.59
C THR A 371 -7.92 -3.10 -1.43
N MET A 372 -7.30 -4.28 -1.68
CA MET A 372 -8.03 -5.55 -1.70
C MET A 372 -8.46 -6.02 -0.31
N GLU A 373 -7.65 -5.80 0.73
CA GLU A 373 -8.04 -6.11 2.11
C GLU A 373 -9.12 -5.14 2.63
N SER A 374 -9.12 -3.90 2.14
CA SER A 374 -10.13 -2.90 2.49
C SER A 374 -11.46 -3.16 1.80
N ASN A 375 -11.48 -3.36 0.50
CA ASN A 375 -12.68 -3.35 -0.33
C ASN A 375 -13.05 -4.73 -0.93
N GLY A 376 -12.23 -5.75 -0.74
CA GLY A 376 -12.53 -7.12 -1.15
C GLY A 376 -13.59 -7.78 -0.25
N LYS A 377 -14.80 -7.21 -0.21
CA LYS A 377 -15.87 -7.60 0.74
C LYS A 377 -17.22 -7.73 0.05
N SER A 378 -18.08 -8.56 0.62
CA SER A 378 -19.42 -8.86 0.10
C SER A 378 -20.56 -8.44 1.05
N VAL A 379 -20.20 -7.75 2.16
CA VAL A 379 -21.15 -7.33 3.19
C VAL A 379 -20.93 -5.84 3.48
N ARG A 380 -22.04 -5.08 3.57
CA ARG A 380 -22.01 -3.66 3.93
C ARG A 380 -21.76 -3.48 5.43
N TRP A 381 -21.41 -2.27 5.84
CA TRP A 381 -21.11 -1.95 7.25
C TRP A 381 -22.30 -2.13 8.22
N ASP A 382 -23.53 -2.30 7.72
CA ASP A 382 -24.72 -2.63 8.51
C ASP A 382 -25.05 -4.15 8.55
N GLY A 383 -24.20 -4.98 7.93
CA GLY A 383 -24.39 -6.43 7.83
C GLY A 383 -25.26 -6.90 6.67
N THR A 384 -25.77 -5.99 5.82
CA THR A 384 -26.53 -6.37 4.64
C THR A 384 -25.64 -6.82 3.48
N PRO A 385 -26.09 -7.78 2.63
CA PRO A 385 -25.29 -8.21 1.49
C PRO A 385 -25.09 -7.08 0.45
N VAL A 386 -23.92 -7.02 -0.15
CA VAL A 386 -23.70 -6.19 -1.33
C VAL A 386 -24.35 -6.84 -2.56
N THR A 387 -24.94 -6.02 -3.43
CA THR A 387 -25.68 -6.46 -4.63
C THR A 387 -24.95 -6.16 -5.94
N SER A 388 -23.76 -5.55 -5.87
CA SER A 388 -22.89 -5.23 -7.00
C SER A 388 -21.53 -5.91 -6.87
N ALA A 389 -20.68 -5.85 -7.89
CA ALA A 389 -19.26 -6.19 -7.76
C ALA A 389 -18.56 -5.18 -6.86
N THR A 390 -17.57 -5.63 -6.09
CA THR A 390 -16.74 -4.81 -5.19
C THR A 390 -15.29 -5.24 -5.30
N GLY A 391 -14.35 -4.32 -5.05
CA GLY A 391 -12.95 -4.63 -4.89
C GLY A 391 -12.32 -5.26 -6.12
N GLU A 392 -11.79 -4.45 -7.02
CA GLU A 392 -10.99 -4.89 -8.15
C GLU A 392 -9.64 -5.46 -7.71
N VAL A 393 -9.08 -6.31 -8.54
CA VAL A 393 -7.75 -6.89 -8.31
C VAL A 393 -6.68 -5.87 -8.67
N PHE A 394 -6.00 -5.32 -7.67
CA PHE A 394 -4.82 -4.46 -7.86
C PHE A 394 -3.58 -5.30 -8.11
N TRP A 395 -2.78 -4.90 -9.10
CA TRP A 395 -1.53 -5.55 -9.44
C TRP A 395 -0.65 -4.63 -10.29
N GLY A 396 0.59 -4.96 -10.48
CA GLY A 396 1.47 -4.18 -11.36
C GLY A 396 2.93 -4.56 -11.24
N GLU A 397 3.73 -3.90 -12.06
CA GLU A 397 5.18 -4.06 -12.12
C GLU A 397 5.79 -2.76 -12.62
N ALA A 398 7.04 -2.50 -12.27
CA ALA A 398 7.75 -1.34 -12.77
C ALA A 398 7.91 -1.38 -14.30
N GLY A 399 7.64 -0.25 -14.96
CA GLY A 399 8.09 -0.03 -16.35
C GLY A 399 9.63 0.08 -16.39
N THR A 400 10.31 -0.40 -17.43
CA THR A 400 9.81 -1.03 -18.67
C THR A 400 9.61 -2.56 -18.55
N ASN A 401 9.94 -3.16 -17.41
CA ASN A 401 9.86 -4.61 -17.20
C ASN A 401 8.46 -5.16 -17.53
N GLY A 402 7.40 -4.49 -17.07
CA GLY A 402 6.02 -4.86 -17.37
C GLY A 402 5.71 -4.98 -18.86
N GLN A 403 6.31 -4.12 -19.70
CA GLN A 403 6.13 -4.16 -21.15
C GLN A 403 6.56 -5.50 -21.76
N HIS A 404 7.59 -6.13 -21.18
CA HIS A 404 8.15 -7.40 -21.63
C HIS A 404 7.55 -8.62 -20.90
N ALA A 405 6.57 -8.39 -20.01
CA ALA A 405 5.94 -9.45 -19.21
C ALA A 405 4.46 -9.66 -19.60
N PHE A 406 3.63 -8.63 -19.53
CA PHE A 406 2.17 -8.77 -19.62
C PHE A 406 1.46 -7.71 -20.48
N TYR A 407 2.14 -6.78 -21.08
CA TYR A 407 1.49 -5.74 -21.91
C TYR A 407 0.79 -6.30 -23.14
N GLN A 408 1.15 -7.49 -23.60
CA GLN A 408 0.38 -8.19 -24.63
C GLN A 408 -1.10 -8.31 -24.24
N LEU A 409 -1.39 -8.68 -22.98
CA LEU A 409 -2.76 -8.76 -22.48
C LEU A 409 -3.43 -7.38 -22.42
N ILE A 410 -2.72 -6.37 -21.93
CA ILE A 410 -3.28 -5.02 -21.74
C ILE A 410 -3.64 -4.41 -23.10
N HIS A 411 -2.77 -4.57 -24.13
CA HIS A 411 -3.01 -4.02 -25.47
C HIS A 411 -4.05 -4.78 -26.29
N GLN A 412 -3.93 -6.10 -26.38
CA GLN A 412 -4.69 -6.92 -27.33
C GLN A 412 -5.55 -8.00 -26.67
N GLY A 413 -5.58 -8.05 -25.34
CA GLY A 413 -6.44 -8.99 -24.64
C GLY A 413 -7.93 -8.63 -24.78
N THR A 414 -8.79 -9.62 -24.58
CA THR A 414 -10.26 -9.47 -24.63
C THR A 414 -10.84 -8.77 -23.41
N ARG A 415 -10.03 -8.53 -22.36
CA ARG A 415 -10.41 -7.78 -21.17
C ARG A 415 -9.70 -6.44 -21.17
N ALA A 416 -10.45 -5.36 -21.03
CA ALA A 416 -9.86 -4.06 -20.76
C ALA A 416 -9.45 -3.98 -19.28
N ILE A 417 -8.31 -3.34 -19.03
CA ILE A 417 -7.72 -3.19 -17.69
C ILE A 417 -7.38 -1.71 -17.54
N PRO A 418 -8.09 -0.97 -16.67
CA PRO A 418 -7.68 0.37 -16.29
C PRO A 418 -6.27 0.35 -15.70
N ALA A 419 -5.48 1.37 -15.99
CA ALA A 419 -4.10 1.39 -15.53
C ALA A 419 -3.66 2.79 -15.11
N ASP A 420 -3.00 2.88 -13.95
CA ASP A 420 -2.32 4.09 -13.49
C ASP A 420 -0.84 3.99 -13.85
N PHE A 421 -0.37 4.92 -14.64
CA PHE A 421 1.01 5.09 -15.05
C PHE A 421 1.64 6.19 -14.21
N ILE A 422 2.68 5.88 -13.44
CA ILE A 422 3.33 6.83 -12.52
C ILE A 422 4.76 7.08 -12.99
N ALA A 423 5.16 8.34 -13.16
CA ALA A 423 6.53 8.69 -13.54
C ALA A 423 6.98 10.01 -12.91
N PHE A 424 8.27 10.26 -12.94
CA PHE A 424 8.90 11.49 -12.43
C PHE A 424 9.82 12.11 -13.48
N VAL A 425 9.83 13.44 -13.53
CA VAL A 425 10.66 14.21 -14.48
C VAL A 425 12.15 13.98 -14.23
N ASN A 426 12.55 13.92 -12.96
CA ASN A 426 13.94 13.82 -12.56
C ASN A 426 14.26 12.44 -11.98
N THR A 427 15.50 11.99 -12.18
CA THR A 427 16.06 10.78 -11.60
C THR A 427 17.28 11.12 -10.74
N PRO A 428 17.46 10.46 -9.57
CA PRO A 428 18.68 10.64 -8.78
C PRO A 428 19.94 10.06 -9.43
N ASN A 429 19.79 9.28 -10.50
CA ASN A 429 20.90 8.62 -11.21
C ASN A 429 20.92 8.98 -12.70
N PRO A 430 21.20 10.25 -13.10
CA PRO A 430 21.23 10.66 -14.48
C PRO A 430 22.36 9.94 -15.23
N THR A 431 22.04 9.36 -16.38
CA THR A 431 22.99 8.59 -17.20
C THR A 431 22.77 8.89 -18.68
N LYS A 432 23.84 8.87 -19.47
CA LYS A 432 23.78 9.03 -20.93
C LYS A 432 24.33 7.78 -21.63
N ASP A 433 23.68 7.41 -22.73
CA ASP A 433 24.12 6.38 -23.66
C ASP A 433 24.32 7.02 -25.03
N ASP A 434 25.53 6.98 -25.56
CA ASP A 434 25.93 7.62 -26.82
C ASP A 434 25.46 9.10 -26.97
N GLY A 435 25.50 9.84 -25.86
CA GLY A 435 25.09 11.24 -25.77
C GLY A 435 23.59 11.47 -25.51
N GLN A 436 22.74 10.46 -25.63
CA GLN A 436 21.31 10.51 -25.36
C GLN A 436 21.02 10.29 -23.85
N ASP A 437 20.11 11.07 -23.30
CA ASP A 437 19.65 10.89 -21.92
C ASP A 437 18.84 9.61 -21.79
N VAL A 438 19.29 8.69 -20.91
CA VAL A 438 18.62 7.40 -20.70
C VAL A 438 17.26 7.58 -20.03
N HIS A 439 17.10 8.62 -19.20
CA HIS A 439 15.83 8.91 -18.56
C HIS A 439 14.78 9.43 -19.56
N GLU A 440 15.18 10.22 -20.56
CA GLU A 440 14.29 10.63 -21.67
C GLU A 440 13.84 9.43 -22.50
N LEU A 441 14.73 8.46 -22.77
CA LEU A 441 14.34 7.19 -23.42
C LEU A 441 13.31 6.42 -22.58
N PHE A 442 13.49 6.40 -21.28
CA PHE A 442 12.58 5.74 -20.35
C PHE A 442 11.21 6.42 -20.31
N LEU A 443 11.15 7.75 -20.18
CA LEU A 443 9.92 8.54 -20.23
C LEU A 443 9.23 8.46 -21.61
N GLY A 444 10.01 8.35 -22.68
CA GLY A 444 9.49 8.09 -24.03
C GLY A 444 8.68 6.81 -24.10
N ASN A 445 9.11 5.75 -23.39
CA ASN A 445 8.33 4.51 -23.27
C ASN A 445 7.03 4.72 -22.49
N PHE A 446 7.05 5.41 -21.35
CA PHE A 446 5.85 5.79 -20.60
C PHE A 446 4.81 6.48 -21.48
N LEU A 447 5.21 7.53 -22.19
CA LEU A 447 4.33 8.30 -23.08
C LEU A 447 3.83 7.47 -24.27
N ALA A 448 4.68 6.63 -24.85
CA ALA A 448 4.33 5.77 -25.97
C ALA A 448 3.28 4.72 -25.58
N GLN A 449 3.40 4.11 -24.39
CA GLN A 449 2.45 3.11 -23.93
C GLN A 449 1.07 3.71 -23.68
N THR A 450 0.96 4.82 -22.94
CA THR A 450 -0.32 5.49 -22.71
C THR A 450 -0.98 5.96 -24.00
N LYS A 451 -0.18 6.42 -24.99
CA LYS A 451 -0.66 6.80 -26.32
C LYS A 451 -1.16 5.60 -27.11
N ALA A 452 -0.40 4.50 -27.14
CA ALA A 452 -0.79 3.29 -27.86
C ALA A 452 -2.05 2.64 -27.27
N LEU A 453 -2.18 2.60 -25.95
CA LEU A 453 -3.35 2.09 -25.25
C LEU A 453 -4.61 2.92 -25.57
N ALA A 454 -4.49 4.24 -25.61
CA ALA A 454 -5.62 5.12 -25.90
C ALA A 454 -6.07 5.05 -27.36
N PHE A 455 -5.14 5.15 -28.31
CA PHE A 455 -5.46 5.39 -29.71
C PHE A 455 -5.37 4.17 -30.63
N GLY A 456 -4.66 3.13 -30.19
CA GLY A 456 -4.50 1.90 -30.96
C GLY A 456 -3.81 2.06 -32.30
N LYS A 457 -4.05 1.09 -33.19
CA LYS A 457 -3.58 1.06 -34.58
C LYS A 457 -4.57 0.28 -35.43
N THR A 458 -5.15 0.92 -36.43
CA THR A 458 -6.19 0.34 -37.29
C THR A 458 -5.64 -0.69 -38.29
N ALA A 459 -6.54 -1.52 -38.84
CA ALA A 459 -6.19 -2.47 -39.91
C ALA A 459 -5.60 -1.77 -41.14
N ASP A 460 -6.11 -0.59 -41.50
CA ASP A 460 -5.62 0.17 -42.64
C ASP A 460 -4.23 0.75 -42.43
N GLU A 461 -3.94 1.23 -41.23
CA GLU A 461 -2.60 1.65 -40.81
C GLU A 461 -1.61 0.48 -40.86
N VAL A 462 -2.03 -0.72 -40.41
CA VAL A 462 -1.22 -1.95 -40.46
C VAL A 462 -0.96 -2.38 -41.93
N ARG A 463 -1.96 -2.28 -42.82
CA ARG A 463 -1.81 -2.56 -44.27
C ARG A 463 -0.86 -1.58 -44.94
N ALA A 464 -0.94 -0.30 -44.57
CA ALA A 464 -0.08 0.75 -45.12
C ALA A 464 1.42 0.53 -44.80
N GLU A 465 1.72 -0.25 -43.75
CA GLU A 465 3.10 -0.68 -43.41
C GLU A 465 3.60 -1.86 -44.25
N GLY A 466 2.79 -2.37 -45.21
CA GLY A 466 3.16 -3.51 -46.05
C GLY A 466 2.96 -4.88 -45.37
N THR A 467 2.17 -4.94 -44.30
CA THR A 467 1.85 -6.19 -43.61
C THR A 467 1.02 -7.12 -44.51
N ALA A 468 1.41 -8.38 -44.59
CA ALA A 468 0.66 -9.39 -45.33
C ALA A 468 -0.76 -9.55 -44.75
N GLU A 469 -1.79 -9.67 -45.60
CA GLU A 469 -3.19 -9.59 -45.20
C GLU A 469 -3.58 -10.60 -44.08
N TRP A 470 -3.02 -11.80 -44.12
CA TRP A 470 -3.26 -12.81 -43.09
C TRP A 470 -2.69 -12.46 -41.70
N MET A 471 -1.73 -11.56 -41.64
CA MET A 471 -1.14 -11.06 -40.39
C MET A 471 -1.80 -9.78 -39.89
N VAL A 472 -2.56 -9.07 -40.72
CA VAL A 472 -3.20 -7.79 -40.35
C VAL A 472 -3.98 -7.90 -39.06
N PRO A 473 -4.88 -8.90 -38.86
CA PRO A 473 -5.64 -9.01 -37.61
C PRO A 473 -4.78 -9.15 -36.34
N ALA A 474 -3.63 -9.80 -36.45
CA ALA A 474 -2.71 -9.99 -35.32
C ALA A 474 -1.91 -8.75 -34.95
N ARG A 475 -1.91 -7.73 -35.82
CA ARG A 475 -1.15 -6.48 -35.63
C ARG A 475 -2.03 -5.24 -35.43
N VAL A 476 -3.34 -5.42 -35.39
CA VAL A 476 -4.31 -4.38 -35.01
C VAL A 476 -4.27 -4.20 -33.49
N PHE A 477 -4.36 -2.96 -33.05
CA PHE A 477 -4.52 -2.56 -31.65
C PHE A 477 -5.82 -1.76 -31.57
N ASP A 478 -6.79 -2.28 -30.83
CA ASP A 478 -8.12 -1.67 -30.75
C ASP A 478 -8.09 -0.26 -30.15
N GLY A 479 -7.11 0.03 -29.29
CA GLY A 479 -7.12 1.25 -28.50
C GLY A 479 -8.20 1.23 -27.43
N ASN A 480 -8.68 2.39 -27.03
CA ASN A 480 -9.75 2.55 -26.03
C ASN A 480 -9.46 1.81 -24.70
N ARG A 481 -8.18 1.70 -24.34
CA ARG A 481 -7.72 1.13 -23.07
C ARG A 481 -7.48 2.29 -22.11
N PRO A 482 -8.27 2.38 -21.01
CA PRO A 482 -8.21 3.55 -20.13
C PRO A 482 -6.90 3.61 -19.36
N THR A 483 -6.31 4.80 -19.30
CA THR A 483 -5.12 5.07 -18.51
C THR A 483 -5.21 6.41 -17.80
N THR A 484 -4.76 6.45 -16.55
CA THR A 484 -4.44 7.68 -15.81
C THR A 484 -2.93 7.85 -15.79
N SER A 485 -2.44 9.05 -16.09
CA SER A 485 -1.03 9.38 -15.94
C SER A 485 -0.84 10.24 -14.70
N ILE A 486 0.05 9.83 -13.79
CA ILE A 486 0.46 10.57 -12.61
C ILE A 486 1.93 10.94 -12.79
N PHE A 487 2.21 12.23 -12.82
CA PHE A 487 3.54 12.73 -13.17
C PHE A 487 4.03 13.69 -12.07
N GLY A 488 5.13 13.35 -11.41
CA GLY A 488 5.76 14.19 -10.40
C GLY A 488 7.06 14.83 -10.89
N CYS A 489 7.53 15.88 -10.21
CA CYS A 489 8.83 16.47 -10.51
C CYS A 489 9.97 15.54 -10.10
N GLU A 490 9.92 15.00 -8.88
CA GLU A 490 10.93 14.13 -8.29
C GLU A 490 10.28 13.22 -7.23
N LEU A 491 10.80 12.01 -7.07
CA LEU A 491 10.35 11.10 -6.01
C LEU A 491 10.98 11.53 -4.68
N THR A 492 10.35 12.49 -4.01
CA THR A 492 10.72 12.98 -2.70
C THR A 492 9.96 12.22 -1.59
N PRO A 493 10.35 12.34 -0.30
CA PRO A 493 9.51 11.86 0.80
C PRO A 493 8.10 12.46 0.76
N HIS A 494 7.97 13.74 0.45
CA HIS A 494 6.70 14.45 0.34
C HIS A 494 5.82 13.84 -0.77
N ALA A 495 6.31 13.76 -2.00
CA ALA A 495 5.60 13.18 -3.14
C ALA A 495 5.18 11.71 -2.90
N LEU A 496 6.01 10.93 -2.18
CA LEU A 496 5.64 9.56 -1.81
C LEU A 496 4.51 9.55 -0.76
N GLY A 497 4.53 10.46 0.19
CA GLY A 497 3.44 10.66 1.16
C GLY A 497 2.12 10.99 0.47
N GLU A 498 2.15 11.92 -0.50
CA GLU A 498 1.00 12.25 -1.35
C GLU A 498 0.47 11.03 -2.11
N LEU A 499 1.35 10.25 -2.76
CA LEU A 499 0.95 9.05 -3.50
C LEU A 499 0.28 8.00 -2.61
N ILE A 500 0.78 7.78 -1.40
CA ILE A 500 0.17 6.80 -0.48
C ILE A 500 -1.21 7.31 -0.04
N ALA A 501 -1.32 8.55 0.43
CA ALA A 501 -2.59 9.14 0.86
C ALA A 501 -3.63 9.19 -0.28
N LEU A 502 -3.20 9.44 -1.52
CA LEU A 502 -4.04 9.35 -2.71
C LEU A 502 -4.79 8.00 -2.76
N TYR A 503 -4.06 6.88 -2.67
CA TYR A 503 -4.68 5.55 -2.75
C TYR A 503 -5.43 5.17 -1.47
N GLU A 504 -5.06 5.68 -0.30
CA GLU A 504 -5.86 5.55 0.93
C GLU A 504 -7.25 6.15 0.74
N HIS A 505 -7.31 7.34 0.16
CA HIS A 505 -8.57 8.04 -0.07
C HIS A 505 -9.35 7.47 -1.26
N ILE A 506 -8.70 7.04 -2.34
CA ILE A 506 -9.36 6.28 -3.43
C ILE A 506 -10.08 5.06 -2.84
N THR A 507 -9.40 4.29 -1.99
CA THR A 507 -9.98 3.13 -1.30
C THR A 507 -11.18 3.50 -0.42
N PHE A 508 -11.11 4.64 0.28
CA PHE A 508 -12.23 5.18 1.05
C PHE A 508 -13.44 5.54 0.17
N VAL A 509 -13.19 6.21 -0.97
CA VAL A 509 -14.26 6.60 -1.91
C VAL A 509 -14.99 5.38 -2.45
N GLU A 510 -14.27 4.40 -2.95
CA GLU A 510 -14.82 3.13 -3.45
C GLU A 510 -15.64 2.43 -2.37
N GLY A 511 -15.05 2.21 -1.20
CA GLY A 511 -15.70 1.54 -0.07
C GLY A 511 -16.98 2.26 0.37
N THR A 512 -16.99 3.58 0.35
CA THR A 512 -18.18 4.38 0.68
C THR A 512 -19.28 4.19 -0.35
N VAL A 513 -18.97 4.20 -1.65
CA VAL A 513 -19.97 3.98 -2.71
C VAL A 513 -20.56 2.58 -2.63
N TRP A 514 -19.76 1.57 -2.34
CA TRP A 514 -20.23 0.18 -2.16
C TRP A 514 -20.87 -0.09 -0.79
N GLY A 515 -20.74 0.86 0.16
CA GLY A 515 -21.27 0.74 1.52
C GLY A 515 -20.47 -0.21 2.40
N LEU A 516 -19.16 -0.39 2.14
CA LEU A 516 -18.29 -1.34 2.83
C LEU A 516 -17.65 -0.74 4.08
N ASP A 517 -17.38 -1.59 5.09
CA ASP A 517 -16.42 -1.27 6.14
C ASP A 517 -15.00 -1.53 5.61
N SER A 518 -14.33 -0.48 5.13
CA SER A 518 -13.01 -0.59 4.51
C SER A 518 -11.87 -0.77 5.53
N TYR A 519 -12.14 -0.76 6.83
CA TYR A 519 -11.12 -0.65 7.86
C TYR A 519 -10.98 -1.88 8.77
N ASP A 520 -11.86 -2.88 8.61
CA ASP A 520 -11.74 -4.22 9.21
C ASP A 520 -11.10 -5.22 8.23
N GLN A 521 -10.85 -6.47 8.69
CA GLN A 521 -10.25 -7.54 7.89
C GLN A 521 -10.67 -8.96 8.36
N TRP A 522 -11.94 -9.20 8.57
CA TRP A 522 -12.47 -10.50 9.06
C TRP A 522 -12.12 -11.69 8.17
N GLY A 523 -11.93 -11.47 6.86
CA GLY A 523 -11.61 -12.51 5.88
C GLY A 523 -10.30 -13.27 6.13
N VAL A 524 -9.37 -12.73 6.92
CA VAL A 524 -8.08 -13.37 7.21
C VAL A 524 -8.11 -14.23 8.49
N GLU A 525 -9.19 -14.21 9.28
CA GLU A 525 -9.23 -14.86 10.60
C GLU A 525 -9.43 -16.37 10.53
N LEU A 526 -10.28 -16.86 9.61
CA LEU A 526 -10.56 -18.29 9.47
C LEU A 526 -9.30 -19.10 9.16
N GLY A 527 -8.46 -18.63 8.24
CA GLY A 527 -7.19 -19.29 7.89
C GLY A 527 -6.27 -19.48 9.10
N LYS A 528 -6.14 -18.45 9.95
CA LYS A 528 -5.35 -18.51 11.18
C LYS A 528 -5.89 -19.54 12.18
N GLN A 529 -7.21 -19.60 12.32
CA GLN A 529 -7.86 -20.59 13.21
C GLN A 529 -7.61 -22.02 12.71
N LEU A 530 -7.79 -22.26 11.40
CA LEU A 530 -7.57 -23.57 10.80
C LEU A 530 -6.09 -23.99 10.86
N ALA A 531 -5.16 -23.08 10.65
CA ALA A 531 -3.73 -23.38 10.76
C ALA A 531 -3.35 -23.92 12.16
N LYS A 532 -3.91 -23.33 13.23
CA LYS A 532 -3.71 -23.81 14.61
C LYS A 532 -4.27 -25.22 14.82
N GLN A 533 -5.37 -25.58 14.15
CA GLN A 533 -5.99 -26.90 14.24
C GLN A 533 -5.25 -27.95 13.39
N ILE A 534 -4.71 -27.55 12.25
CA ILE A 534 -4.02 -28.45 11.30
C ILE A 534 -2.58 -28.75 11.75
N THR A 535 -1.87 -27.77 12.33
CA THR A 535 -0.46 -27.94 12.70
C THR A 535 -0.18 -29.18 13.55
N PRO A 536 -0.98 -29.55 14.56
CA PRO A 536 -0.78 -30.79 15.31
C PRO A 536 -0.87 -32.06 14.45
N ALA A 537 -1.64 -32.05 13.37
CA ALA A 537 -1.85 -33.20 12.49
C ALA A 537 -0.56 -33.66 11.77
N PHE A 538 0.46 -32.85 11.69
CA PHE A 538 1.76 -33.26 11.17
C PHE A 538 2.43 -34.36 11.99
N HIS A 539 2.08 -34.50 13.28
CA HIS A 539 2.68 -35.45 14.23
C HIS A 539 1.67 -36.28 15.02
N ASN A 540 0.35 -36.07 14.86
CA ASN A 540 -0.71 -36.70 15.62
C ASN A 540 -1.79 -37.27 14.70
N ASP A 541 -1.97 -38.60 14.72
CA ASP A 541 -2.93 -39.29 13.85
C ASP A 541 -4.39 -39.01 14.21
N ALA A 542 -4.68 -38.78 15.50
CA ALA A 542 -6.04 -38.41 15.92
C ALA A 542 -6.42 -37.01 15.41
N ALA A 543 -5.47 -36.07 15.40
CA ALA A 543 -5.67 -34.75 14.80
C ALA A 543 -5.74 -34.84 13.27
N LEU A 544 -4.96 -35.74 12.64
CA LEU A 544 -5.00 -35.99 11.20
C LEU A 544 -6.38 -36.54 10.76
N ALA A 545 -6.92 -37.48 11.50
CA ALA A 545 -8.22 -38.10 11.19
C ALA A 545 -9.41 -37.10 11.25
N GLN A 546 -9.22 -35.93 11.86
CA GLN A 546 -10.25 -34.87 11.94
C GLN A 546 -10.21 -33.92 10.71
N GLN A 547 -9.19 -34.04 9.86
CA GLN A 547 -9.05 -33.18 8.69
C GLN A 547 -9.82 -33.74 7.49
N ASP A 548 -10.10 -32.89 6.51
CA ASP A 548 -10.65 -33.33 5.24
C ASP A 548 -9.67 -34.27 4.47
N ALA A 549 -10.21 -35.03 3.52
CA ALA A 549 -9.44 -36.05 2.82
C ALA A 549 -8.23 -35.47 2.04
N SER A 550 -8.33 -34.25 1.48
CA SER A 550 -7.22 -33.61 0.79
C SER A 550 -6.10 -33.24 1.76
N THR A 551 -6.44 -32.61 2.88
CA THR A 551 -5.47 -32.25 3.92
C THR A 551 -4.77 -33.50 4.48
N GLN A 552 -5.52 -34.60 4.74
CA GLN A 552 -4.96 -35.87 5.18
C GLN A 552 -3.95 -36.43 4.16
N ALA A 553 -4.29 -36.43 2.88
CA ALA A 553 -3.42 -36.93 1.83
C ALA A 553 -2.13 -36.11 1.69
N LEU A 554 -2.23 -34.77 1.77
CA LEU A 554 -1.07 -33.86 1.69
C LEU A 554 -0.14 -34.03 2.91
N ILE A 555 -0.68 -34.20 4.11
CA ILE A 555 0.11 -34.47 5.32
C ILE A 555 0.76 -35.86 5.24
N ALA A 556 0.06 -36.87 4.73
CA ALA A 556 0.65 -38.21 4.51
C ALA A 556 1.81 -38.13 3.51
N TYR A 557 1.65 -37.37 2.41
CA TYR A 557 2.74 -37.13 1.47
C TYR A 557 3.94 -36.44 2.13
N TYR A 558 3.69 -35.37 2.90
CA TYR A 558 4.72 -34.68 3.68
C TYR A 558 5.49 -35.67 4.59
N ARG A 559 4.76 -36.46 5.40
CA ARG A 559 5.37 -37.42 6.33
C ARG A 559 6.24 -38.46 5.62
N ALA A 560 5.84 -38.90 4.42
CA ALA A 560 6.58 -39.89 3.62
C ALA A 560 7.88 -39.33 3.01
N HIS A 561 7.98 -38.01 2.81
CA HIS A 561 9.10 -37.37 2.10
C HIS A 561 9.94 -36.42 2.98
N ARG A 562 9.53 -36.17 4.21
CA ARG A 562 10.30 -35.33 5.17
C ARG A 562 11.62 -36.06 5.50
N ARG A 563 12.73 -35.32 5.32
CA ARG A 563 14.11 -35.82 5.60
C ARG A 563 14.48 -35.55 7.07
#